data_cf25de12cbff2b57e76c75bad2bf06ea
#
_entry.id   cf25de12cbff2b57e76c75bad2bf06ea
#
_cell.length_a   1.000
_cell.length_b   1.000
_cell.length_c   1.000
_cell.angle_alpha   90.00
_cell.angle_beta   90.00
_cell.angle_gamma   90.00
#
_symmetry.space_group_name_H-M   'P 1'
#
loop_
_entity.id
_entity.type
_entity.pdbx_description
1 polymer ?
#
loop_
_entity_poly.entity_id
_entity_poly.type
_entity_poly.pdbx_seq_one_letter_code
_entity_poly.pdbx_strand_id
1 'polypeptide(L)'
;MLFGSLDAGRSSFVSAGAKFAPDGVGRDGPVTLATLGYGLRPERDWWGDPRAQAGRPPRTLRHTVQAGAVAGWQWARDWGVAALFAGPELAFEVLDSPGTERLPAPRLGARMQAELWARPTDATLVTATLIGGTARWSAWGRVSWGVRLPALSEAYLGPEAALYADRTGYRKWSLGLHATDFGLPQIILPQMSLPQLRFRVSAGWVYEEQIRRPGIYGTLTAWLPL
;
A
#
# COMPACT_ATOMS: atom_id res chain seq x y z
N MET A 1 -12.54 -11.47 2.67
CA MET A 1 -11.79 -10.92 1.52
C MET A 1 -10.31 -11.10 1.77
N LEU A 2 -9.59 -11.72 0.85
CA LEU A 2 -8.12 -11.74 0.85
C LEU A 2 -7.59 -10.69 -0.12
N PHE A 3 -6.42 -10.12 0.17
CA PHE A 3 -5.79 -9.17 -0.73
C PHE A 3 -4.27 -9.22 -0.66
N GLY A 4 -3.63 -8.75 -1.72
CA GLY A 4 -2.19 -8.56 -1.78
C GLY A 4 -1.84 -7.35 -2.64
N SER A 5 -0.71 -6.70 -2.36
CA SER A 5 -0.22 -5.59 -3.14
C SER A 5 1.29 -5.61 -3.29
N LEU A 6 1.75 -5.10 -4.43
CA LEU A 6 3.14 -4.83 -4.72
C LEU A 6 3.26 -3.37 -5.16
N ASP A 7 4.12 -2.62 -4.50
CA ASP A 7 4.58 -1.28 -4.92
C ASP A 7 6.04 -1.42 -5.35
N ALA A 8 6.34 -1.04 -6.57
CA ALA A 8 7.67 -1.14 -7.15
C ALA A 8 8.11 0.21 -7.68
N GLY A 9 9.33 0.58 -7.34
CA GLY A 9 9.99 1.82 -7.72
C GLY A 9 11.45 1.77 -7.28
N ARG A 10 11.96 2.87 -6.78
CA ARG A 10 13.29 2.88 -6.11
C ARG A 10 13.26 2.18 -4.76
N SER A 11 12.16 2.32 -4.05
CA SER A 11 11.78 1.52 -2.91
C SER A 11 10.69 0.55 -3.34
N SER A 12 10.69 -0.66 -2.78
CA SER A 12 9.67 -1.66 -3.04
C SER A 12 8.96 -2.03 -1.76
N PHE A 13 7.67 -2.32 -1.86
CA PHE A 13 6.87 -2.81 -0.74
C PHE A 13 5.88 -3.86 -1.24
N VAL A 14 5.84 -5.00 -0.56
CA VAL A 14 4.86 -6.05 -0.79
C VAL A 14 4.03 -6.21 0.47
N SER A 15 2.73 -6.41 0.32
CA SER A 15 1.84 -6.72 1.44
C SER A 15 0.80 -7.75 1.07
N ALA A 16 0.35 -8.49 2.08
CA ALA A 16 -0.80 -9.37 2.00
C ALA A 16 -1.66 -9.18 3.24
N GLY A 17 -2.95 -9.50 3.13
CA GLY A 17 -3.86 -9.37 4.25
C GLY A 17 -5.20 -10.05 4.04
N ALA A 18 -5.94 -10.10 5.15
CA ALA A 18 -7.30 -10.62 5.19
C ALA A 18 -8.21 -9.63 5.90
N LYS A 19 -9.35 -9.35 5.30
CA LYS A 19 -10.43 -8.53 5.85
C LYS A 19 -11.62 -9.45 6.11
N PHE A 20 -12.11 -9.46 7.34
CA PHE A 20 -13.26 -10.24 7.79
C PHE A 20 -14.34 -9.33 8.33
N ALA A 21 -15.55 -9.47 7.83
CA ALA A 21 -16.75 -8.80 8.26
C ALA A 21 -17.84 -9.85 8.43
N PRO A 22 -18.33 -10.12 9.67
CA PRO A 22 -19.33 -11.15 9.93
C PRO A 22 -20.61 -10.99 9.11
N ASP A 23 -21.06 -9.74 8.95
CA ASP A 23 -22.27 -9.40 8.19
C ASP A 23 -22.04 -9.24 6.69
N GLY A 24 -20.80 -9.46 6.24
CA GLY A 24 -20.35 -9.32 4.84
C GLY A 24 -19.62 -8.00 4.57
N VAL A 25 -18.65 -8.10 3.68
CA VAL A 25 -17.92 -6.91 3.16
C VAL A 25 -18.93 -6.09 2.33
N GLY A 26 -19.16 -4.83 2.73
CA GLY A 26 -20.14 -3.96 2.06
C GLY A 26 -21.48 -3.84 2.78
N ARG A 27 -21.58 -4.31 4.02
CA ARG A 27 -22.71 -4.05 4.95
C ARG A 27 -22.23 -3.29 6.15
N ASP A 28 -23.15 -2.55 6.81
CA ASP A 28 -22.85 -1.92 8.10
C ASP A 28 -22.48 -2.99 9.13
N GLY A 29 -21.43 -2.74 9.90
CA GLY A 29 -21.08 -3.66 10.96
C GLY A 29 -19.61 -3.70 11.34
N PRO A 30 -19.27 -4.58 12.29
CA PRO A 30 -17.90 -4.76 12.74
C PRO A 30 -17.05 -5.37 11.64
N VAL A 31 -15.79 -4.96 11.60
CA VAL A 31 -14.83 -5.44 10.62
C VAL A 31 -13.46 -5.59 11.24
N THR A 32 -12.74 -6.63 10.87
CA THR A 32 -11.35 -6.84 11.28
C THR A 32 -10.46 -6.94 10.05
N LEU A 33 -9.20 -6.55 10.21
CA LEU A 33 -8.21 -6.54 9.17
C LEU A 33 -6.87 -7.00 9.73
N ALA A 34 -6.30 -8.06 9.17
CA ALA A 34 -4.94 -8.50 9.44
C ALA A 34 -4.06 -8.25 8.22
N THR A 35 -2.85 -7.74 8.43
CA THR A 35 -1.92 -7.41 7.36
C THR A 35 -0.50 -7.80 7.72
N LEU A 36 0.26 -8.25 6.71
CA LEU A 36 1.69 -8.45 6.76
C LEU A 36 2.31 -7.73 5.56
N GLY A 37 3.41 -7.02 5.78
CA GLY A 37 4.12 -6.29 4.74
C GLY A 37 5.62 -6.40 4.89
N TYR A 38 6.31 -6.32 3.75
CA TYR A 38 7.75 -6.26 3.65
C TYR A 38 8.17 -5.14 2.71
N GLY A 39 9.06 -4.29 3.20
CA GLY A 39 9.60 -3.15 2.45
C GLY A 39 11.11 -3.25 2.30
N LEU A 40 11.59 -2.82 1.14
CA LEU A 40 12.99 -2.68 0.80
C LEU A 40 13.25 -1.27 0.30
N ARG A 41 14.18 -0.56 0.94
CA ARG A 41 14.51 0.82 0.60
C ARG A 41 16.02 1.06 0.65
N PRO A 42 16.63 1.64 -0.42
CA PRO A 42 18.00 2.13 -0.33
C PRO A 42 18.06 3.35 0.59
N GLU A 43 19.00 3.33 1.52
CA GLU A 43 19.31 4.46 2.40
C GLU A 43 20.60 5.14 1.93
N ARG A 44 20.66 6.45 2.10
CA ARG A 44 21.91 7.19 1.96
C ARG A 44 22.48 7.42 3.35
N ASP A 45 23.56 6.72 3.68
CA ASP A 45 24.39 7.11 4.81
C ASP A 45 25.19 8.35 4.42
N TRP A 46 24.66 9.53 4.79
CA TRP A 46 25.32 10.80 4.49
C TRP A 46 26.37 11.21 5.55
N TRP A 47 26.34 10.61 6.74
CA TRP A 47 27.18 11.00 7.85
C TRP A 47 28.17 9.90 8.24
N GLY A 48 29.44 10.08 7.82
CA GLY A 48 30.57 9.38 8.40
C GLY A 48 31.13 8.17 7.64
N ASP A 49 30.66 7.84 6.44
CA ASP A 49 31.28 6.78 5.64
C ASP A 49 32.47 7.36 4.82
N PRO A 50 33.71 6.94 5.11
CA PRO A 50 34.88 7.32 4.30
C PRO A 50 34.76 6.94 2.82
N ARG A 51 33.89 5.97 2.49
CA ARG A 51 33.63 5.54 1.10
C ARG A 51 32.74 6.50 0.32
N ALA A 52 31.93 7.30 1.02
CA ALA A 52 31.18 8.38 0.39
C ALA A 52 32.10 9.46 -0.19
N GLN A 53 33.27 9.63 0.40
CA GLN A 53 34.33 10.51 -0.11
C GLN A 53 35.04 9.95 -1.34
N ALA A 54 34.96 8.64 -1.60
CA ALA A 54 35.55 7.96 -2.75
C ALA A 54 34.62 7.90 -3.97
N GLY A 55 33.48 8.63 -3.97
CA GLY A 55 32.56 8.72 -5.11
C GLY A 55 31.65 7.50 -5.33
N ARG A 56 31.71 6.48 -4.47
CA ARG A 56 30.76 5.35 -4.50
C ARG A 56 29.76 5.51 -3.38
N PRO A 57 28.45 5.71 -3.68
CA PRO A 57 27.43 5.78 -2.65
C PRO A 57 27.39 4.43 -1.90
N PRO A 58 27.42 4.44 -0.55
CA PRO A 58 27.20 3.23 0.21
C PRO A 58 25.82 2.66 -0.12
N ARG A 59 25.76 1.36 -0.38
CA ARG A 59 24.50 0.66 -0.64
C ARG A 59 23.97 0.07 0.67
N THR A 60 23.54 0.94 1.57
CA THR A 60 22.80 0.47 2.76
C THR A 60 21.35 0.24 2.34
N LEU A 61 20.86 -0.95 2.62
CA LEU A 61 19.46 -1.30 2.40
C LEU A 61 18.74 -1.36 3.73
N ARG A 62 17.58 -0.72 3.81
CA ARG A 62 16.64 -0.87 4.93
C ARG A 62 15.60 -1.90 4.55
N HIS A 63 15.59 -2.99 5.29
CA HIS A 63 14.55 -4.00 5.27
C HIS A 63 13.53 -3.68 6.37
N THR A 64 12.27 -3.70 6.05
CA THR A 64 11.19 -3.41 7.00
C THR A 64 10.15 -4.50 6.90
N VAL A 65 9.86 -5.19 8.02
CA VAL A 65 8.71 -6.06 8.16
C VAL A 65 7.68 -5.34 9.01
N GLN A 66 6.43 -5.38 8.62
CA GLN A 66 5.30 -4.81 9.36
C GLN A 66 4.18 -5.83 9.45
N ALA A 67 3.60 -5.98 10.64
CA ALA A 67 2.38 -6.75 10.85
C ALA A 67 1.37 -5.90 11.62
N GLY A 68 0.11 -6.05 11.29
CA GLY A 68 -0.97 -5.33 11.98
C GLY A 68 -2.21 -6.20 12.07
N ALA A 69 -2.90 -6.10 13.21
CA ALA A 69 -4.21 -6.69 13.44
C ALA A 69 -5.11 -5.60 14.01
N VAL A 70 -6.06 -5.12 13.23
CA VAL A 70 -6.92 -3.99 13.59
C VAL A 70 -8.38 -4.40 13.49
N ALA A 71 -9.20 -3.84 14.38
CA ALA A 71 -10.63 -3.99 14.37
C ALA A 71 -11.28 -2.62 14.22
N GLY A 72 -12.51 -2.60 13.74
CA GLY A 72 -13.20 -1.35 13.50
C GLY A 72 -14.63 -1.53 13.05
N TRP A 73 -15.12 -0.53 12.41
CA TRP A 73 -16.47 -0.48 11.90
C TRP A 73 -16.51 -0.03 10.45
N GLN A 74 -17.38 -0.63 9.65
CA GLN A 74 -17.67 -0.19 8.29
C GLN A 74 -19.10 0.30 8.17
N TRP A 75 -19.27 1.34 7.38
CA TRP A 75 -20.56 1.94 7.03
C TRP A 75 -20.76 1.74 5.53
N ALA A 76 -21.84 1.04 5.17
CA ALA A 76 -22.29 0.89 3.80
C ALA A 76 -23.42 1.88 3.52
N ARG A 77 -23.35 2.53 2.37
CA ARG A 77 -24.35 3.48 1.88
C ARG A 77 -24.55 3.24 0.39
N ASP A 78 -25.59 3.84 -0.16
CA ASP A 78 -25.89 3.70 -1.60
C ASP A 78 -24.71 4.15 -2.48
N TRP A 79 -23.93 5.13 -2.01
CA TRP A 79 -22.76 5.62 -2.71
C TRP A 79 -21.48 4.78 -2.46
N GLY A 80 -21.48 3.82 -1.56
CA GLY A 80 -20.28 2.99 -1.29
C GLY A 80 -20.05 2.64 0.17
N VAL A 81 -18.79 2.34 0.52
CA VAL A 81 -18.38 1.87 1.84
C VAL A 81 -17.25 2.74 2.39
N ALA A 82 -17.39 3.16 3.64
CA ALA A 82 -16.33 3.74 4.44
C ALA A 82 -16.02 2.83 5.63
N ALA A 83 -14.77 2.73 6.05
CA ALA A 83 -14.38 1.94 7.22
C ALA A 83 -13.27 2.63 8.02
N LEU A 84 -13.33 2.49 9.34
CA LEU A 84 -12.30 2.94 10.27
C LEU A 84 -11.85 1.77 11.14
N PHE A 85 -10.53 1.68 11.35
CA PHE A 85 -9.92 0.61 12.11
C PHE A 85 -8.91 1.18 13.09
N ALA A 86 -8.73 0.49 14.21
CA ALA A 86 -7.64 0.71 15.16
C ALA A 86 -7.19 -0.61 15.77
N GLY A 87 -5.94 -0.71 16.16
CA GLY A 87 -5.39 -1.91 16.80
C GLY A 87 -3.87 -1.92 16.89
N PRO A 88 -3.30 -3.04 17.34
CA PRO A 88 -1.85 -3.20 17.46
C PRO A 88 -1.16 -3.32 16.10
N GLU A 89 0.07 -2.83 16.06
CA GLU A 89 1.02 -3.09 14.99
C GLU A 89 2.39 -3.48 15.55
N LEU A 90 3.11 -4.26 14.76
CA LEU A 90 4.49 -4.66 14.99
C LEU A 90 5.32 -4.21 13.80
N ALA A 91 6.48 -3.61 14.07
CA ALA A 91 7.45 -3.28 13.03
C ALA A 91 8.84 -3.79 13.41
N PHE A 92 9.51 -4.35 12.42
CA PHE A 92 10.89 -4.82 12.53
C PHE A 92 11.70 -4.22 11.38
N GLU A 93 12.84 -3.59 11.70
CA GLU A 93 13.70 -2.94 10.71
C GLU A 93 15.13 -3.47 10.82
N VAL A 94 15.72 -3.82 9.69
CA VAL A 94 17.12 -4.21 9.58
C VAL A 94 17.81 -3.26 8.61
N LEU A 95 18.95 -2.72 9.01
CA LEU A 95 19.87 -2.01 8.14
C LEU A 95 20.97 -2.98 7.73
N ASP A 96 20.97 -3.35 6.45
CA ASP A 96 22.06 -4.10 5.85
C ASP A 96 23.14 -3.10 5.42
N SER A 97 24.15 -2.95 6.27
CA SER A 97 25.30 -2.09 6.03
C SER A 97 26.58 -2.92 6.18
N PRO A 98 27.56 -2.83 5.26
CA PRO A 98 28.79 -3.59 5.36
C PRO A 98 29.48 -3.38 6.73
N GLY A 99 29.59 -4.44 7.50
CA GLY A 99 30.27 -4.46 8.81
C GLY A 99 29.39 -4.15 10.03
N THR A 100 28.09 -4.04 9.89
CA THR A 100 27.16 -3.83 11.01
C THR A 100 25.88 -4.64 10.83
N GLU A 101 25.90 -5.90 11.19
CA GLU A 101 24.68 -6.69 11.37
C GLU A 101 24.09 -6.38 12.75
N ARG A 102 23.28 -5.34 12.87
CA ARG A 102 22.45 -5.11 14.05
C ARG A 102 21.01 -5.47 13.72
N LEU A 103 20.52 -6.49 14.40
CA LEU A 103 19.09 -6.78 14.46
C LEU A 103 18.45 -5.90 15.55
N PRO A 104 17.79 -4.79 15.22
CA PRO A 104 17.12 -3.98 16.23
C PRO A 104 15.93 -4.75 16.79
N ALA A 105 15.58 -4.47 18.04
CA ALA A 105 14.40 -5.06 18.67
C ALA A 105 13.12 -4.70 17.90
N PRO A 106 12.17 -5.64 17.80
CA PRO A 106 10.85 -5.34 17.25
C PRO A 106 10.18 -4.22 18.04
N ARG A 107 9.42 -3.38 17.33
CA ARG A 107 8.69 -2.26 17.92
C ARG A 107 7.21 -2.54 17.87
N LEU A 108 6.58 -2.51 19.03
CA LEU A 108 5.15 -2.54 19.16
C LEU A 108 4.59 -1.11 19.11
N GLY A 109 3.43 -0.96 18.51
CA GLY A 109 2.73 0.31 18.41
C GLY A 109 1.24 0.12 18.16
N ALA A 110 0.56 1.23 17.97
CA ALA A 110 -0.82 1.30 17.55
C ALA A 110 -0.92 1.72 16.08
N ARG A 111 -1.86 1.14 15.36
CA ARG A 111 -2.20 1.47 13.97
C ARG A 111 -3.62 1.99 13.91
N MET A 112 -3.83 3.05 13.16
CA MET A 112 -5.12 3.52 12.70
C MET A 112 -5.19 3.43 11.18
N GLN A 113 -6.35 3.07 10.65
CA GLN A 113 -6.57 2.97 9.22
C GLN A 113 -7.97 3.44 8.87
N ALA A 114 -8.08 4.22 7.80
CA ALA A 114 -9.34 4.62 7.21
C ALA A 114 -9.38 4.19 5.74
N GLU A 115 -10.53 3.68 5.31
CA GLU A 115 -10.77 3.24 3.93
C GLU A 115 -12.07 3.86 3.41
N LEU A 116 -12.04 4.25 2.16
CA LEU A 116 -13.20 4.72 1.41
C LEU A 116 -13.22 4.04 0.04
N TRP A 117 -14.38 3.51 -0.32
CA TRP A 117 -14.70 3.03 -1.65
C TRP A 117 -16.06 3.60 -2.02
N ALA A 118 -16.08 4.66 -2.81
CA ALA A 118 -17.29 5.42 -3.12
C ALA A 118 -17.57 5.46 -4.61
N ARG A 119 -18.81 5.26 -4.97
CA ARG A 119 -19.35 5.43 -6.34
C ARG A 119 -20.34 6.58 -6.34
N PRO A 120 -19.88 7.84 -6.44
CA PRO A 120 -20.76 9.00 -6.44
C PRO A 120 -21.76 8.99 -7.59
N THR A 121 -21.42 8.32 -8.67
CA THR A 121 -22.27 8.02 -9.82
C THR A 121 -22.00 6.61 -10.33
N ASP A 122 -22.86 6.06 -11.17
CA ASP A 122 -22.64 4.74 -11.80
C ASP A 122 -21.36 4.68 -12.66
N ALA A 123 -20.92 5.85 -13.14
CA ALA A 123 -19.75 5.97 -14.00
C ALA A 123 -18.45 6.31 -13.26
N THR A 124 -18.50 6.63 -11.96
CA THR A 124 -17.32 7.13 -11.25
C THR A 124 -16.99 6.31 -10.00
N LEU A 125 -15.72 6.18 -9.72
CA LEU A 125 -15.18 5.55 -8.49
C LEU A 125 -14.20 6.50 -7.82
N VAL A 126 -14.38 6.72 -6.54
CA VAL A 126 -13.39 7.38 -5.66
C VAL A 126 -12.91 6.36 -4.64
N THR A 127 -11.59 6.19 -4.50
CA THR A 127 -11.03 5.40 -3.41
C THR A 127 -10.06 6.23 -2.59
N ALA A 128 -10.07 6.03 -1.28
CA ALA A 128 -9.06 6.58 -0.39
C ALA A 128 -8.66 5.55 0.65
N THR A 129 -7.39 5.54 1.00
CA THR A 129 -6.86 4.74 2.11
C THR A 129 -5.85 5.59 2.86
N LEU A 130 -6.00 5.68 4.17
CA LEU A 130 -5.09 6.35 5.08
C LEU A 130 -4.66 5.38 6.15
N ILE A 131 -3.37 5.32 6.43
CA ILE A 131 -2.78 4.45 7.46
C ILE A 131 -1.81 5.29 8.27
N GLY A 132 -1.97 5.28 9.59
CA GLY A 132 -1.02 5.86 10.53
C GLY A 132 -0.60 4.82 11.55
N GLY A 133 0.69 4.80 11.90
CA GLY A 133 1.24 3.84 12.86
C GLY A 133 2.29 4.44 13.77
N THR A 134 2.29 4.06 15.05
CA THR A 134 3.21 4.58 16.06
C THR A 134 4.47 3.75 16.20
N ALA A 135 4.48 2.46 15.81
CA ALA A 135 5.68 1.62 15.88
C ALA A 135 6.84 2.20 15.07
N ARG A 136 6.53 2.85 13.96
CA ARG A 136 7.50 3.58 13.12
C ARG A 136 7.26 5.08 13.05
N TRP A 137 6.20 5.58 13.68
CA TRP A 137 5.74 6.96 13.50
C TRP A 137 5.65 7.28 12.01
N SER A 138 4.88 6.47 11.31
CA SER A 138 4.72 6.56 9.87
C SER A 138 3.27 6.83 9.50
N ALA A 139 3.10 7.52 8.39
CA ALA A 139 1.82 7.76 7.75
C ALA A 139 1.92 7.44 6.27
N TRP A 140 0.88 6.79 5.75
CA TRP A 140 0.69 6.54 4.34
C TRP A 140 -0.73 6.85 3.93
N GLY A 141 -0.89 7.48 2.79
CA GLY A 141 -2.19 7.78 2.23
C GLY A 141 -2.18 7.65 0.72
N ARG A 142 -3.31 7.22 0.17
CA ARG A 142 -3.57 7.15 -1.27
C ARG A 142 -4.99 7.59 -1.53
N VAL A 143 -5.16 8.41 -2.56
CA VAL A 143 -6.46 8.81 -3.10
C VAL A 143 -6.46 8.61 -4.61
N SER A 144 -7.57 8.15 -5.13
CA SER A 144 -7.76 8.02 -6.57
C SER A 144 -9.21 8.35 -6.97
N TRP A 145 -9.34 8.83 -8.18
CA TRP A 145 -10.63 9.03 -8.84
C TRP A 145 -10.57 8.40 -10.22
N GLY A 146 -11.62 7.69 -10.64
CA GLY A 146 -11.66 7.02 -11.93
C GLY A 146 -13.03 7.07 -12.58
N VAL A 147 -13.02 7.06 -13.90
CA VAL A 147 -14.21 6.93 -14.73
C VAL A 147 -14.28 5.52 -15.29
N ARG A 148 -15.46 4.93 -15.29
CA ARG A 148 -15.74 3.60 -15.81
C ARG A 148 -15.53 3.55 -17.32
N LEU A 149 -14.73 2.58 -17.77
CA LEU A 149 -14.46 2.32 -19.18
C LEU A 149 -15.01 0.95 -19.59
N PRO A 150 -16.15 0.88 -20.27
CA PRO A 150 -16.75 -0.39 -20.70
C PRO A 150 -15.80 -1.23 -21.57
N ALA A 151 -14.98 -0.58 -22.39
CA ALA A 151 -14.01 -1.23 -23.27
C ALA A 151 -12.88 -1.98 -22.50
N LEU A 152 -12.67 -1.68 -21.22
CA LEU A 152 -11.64 -2.30 -20.37
C LEU A 152 -12.28 -3.15 -19.26
N SER A 153 -13.18 -4.06 -19.62
CA SER A 153 -13.84 -4.95 -18.65
C SER A 153 -14.47 -4.20 -17.47
N GLU A 154 -15.08 -3.05 -17.75
CA GLU A 154 -15.73 -2.20 -16.74
C GLU A 154 -14.77 -1.56 -15.71
N ALA A 155 -13.47 -1.55 -15.99
CA ALA A 155 -12.47 -0.92 -15.13
C ALA A 155 -12.69 0.58 -14.97
N TYR A 156 -12.32 1.10 -13.80
CA TYR A 156 -12.26 2.54 -13.56
C TYR A 156 -10.84 3.04 -13.83
N LEU A 157 -10.68 3.97 -14.75
CA LEU A 157 -9.42 4.60 -15.13
C LEU A 157 -9.39 6.07 -14.69
N GLY A 158 -8.27 6.52 -14.14
CA GLY A 158 -8.11 7.93 -13.76
C GLY A 158 -6.86 8.24 -12.95
N PRO A 159 -6.75 9.47 -12.40
CA PRO A 159 -5.61 9.90 -11.63
C PRO A 159 -5.55 9.27 -10.23
N GLU A 160 -4.34 9.15 -9.74
CA GLU A 160 -4.00 8.68 -8.40
C GLU A 160 -2.90 9.54 -7.80
N ALA A 161 -2.98 9.80 -6.50
CA ALA A 161 -1.93 10.40 -5.71
C ALA A 161 -1.70 9.58 -4.43
N ALA A 162 -0.44 9.42 -4.01
CA ALA A 162 -0.12 8.82 -2.73
C ALA A 162 1.04 9.55 -2.05
N LEU A 163 1.06 9.44 -0.73
CA LEU A 163 2.07 10.02 0.15
C LEU A 163 2.50 8.97 1.17
N TYR A 164 3.78 8.93 1.45
CA TYR A 164 4.34 8.24 2.61
C TYR A 164 5.31 9.15 3.35
N ALA A 165 5.29 9.07 4.68
CA ALA A 165 6.26 9.73 5.55
C ALA A 165 6.55 8.85 6.77
N ASP A 166 7.78 8.89 7.30
CA ASP A 166 8.14 8.22 8.54
C ASP A 166 9.09 9.07 9.42
N ARG A 167 9.33 8.60 10.65
CA ARG A 167 10.17 9.29 11.64
C ARG A 167 11.63 9.47 11.23
N THR A 168 12.12 8.73 10.21
CA THR A 168 13.49 8.91 9.69
C THR A 168 13.62 10.15 8.81
N GLY A 169 12.52 10.92 8.65
CA GLY A 169 12.44 12.05 7.74
C GLY A 169 12.27 11.65 6.28
N TYR A 170 12.08 10.35 6.01
CA TYR A 170 11.80 9.89 4.66
C TYR A 170 10.38 10.27 4.25
N ARG A 171 10.28 10.93 3.10
CA ARG A 171 9.01 11.29 2.46
C ARG A 171 9.03 10.88 1.00
N LYS A 172 7.92 10.31 0.56
CA LYS A 172 7.71 9.81 -0.81
C LYS A 172 6.35 10.31 -1.29
N TRP A 173 6.34 10.97 -2.43
CA TRP A 173 5.13 11.42 -3.13
C TRP A 173 5.02 10.65 -4.44
N SER A 174 3.84 10.26 -4.81
CA SER A 174 3.59 9.66 -6.13
C SER A 174 2.34 10.25 -6.76
N LEU A 175 2.42 10.46 -8.06
CA LEU A 175 1.32 10.91 -8.92
C LEU A 175 1.31 10.05 -10.18
N GLY A 176 0.15 9.54 -10.55
CA GLY A 176 0.03 8.68 -11.71
C GLY A 176 -1.40 8.42 -12.15
N LEU A 177 -1.55 7.40 -12.95
CA LEU A 177 -2.82 6.88 -13.39
C LEU A 177 -3.04 5.48 -12.83
N HIS A 178 -4.29 5.13 -12.61
CA HIS A 178 -4.69 3.79 -12.17
C HIS A 178 -5.78 3.22 -13.05
N ALA A 179 -5.81 1.89 -13.17
CA ALA A 179 -6.96 1.11 -13.60
C ALA A 179 -7.38 0.21 -12.43
N THR A 180 -8.65 0.25 -12.04
CA THR A 180 -9.16 -0.40 -10.82
C THR A 180 -10.43 -1.19 -11.12
N ASP A 181 -10.62 -2.31 -10.40
CA ASP A 181 -11.81 -3.17 -10.43
C ASP A 181 -11.99 -3.92 -11.74
N PHE A 182 -10.91 -4.43 -12.32
CA PHE A 182 -10.96 -5.30 -13.47
C PHE A 182 -10.63 -6.75 -13.10
N GLY A 183 -11.23 -7.70 -13.83
CA GLY A 183 -10.88 -9.12 -13.78
C GLY A 183 -9.93 -9.50 -14.90
N LEU A 184 -9.22 -10.63 -14.76
CA LEU A 184 -8.50 -11.22 -15.88
C LEU A 184 -9.48 -11.91 -16.83
N PRO A 185 -9.30 -11.75 -18.15
CA PRO A 185 -10.07 -12.54 -19.12
C PRO A 185 -9.88 -14.03 -18.88
N GLN A 186 -10.95 -14.83 -18.94
CA GLN A 186 -10.92 -16.27 -18.76
C GLN A 186 -9.96 -17.00 -19.73
N ILE A 187 -9.54 -16.34 -20.79
CA ILE A 187 -8.62 -16.85 -21.81
C ILE A 187 -7.20 -17.11 -21.22
N ILE A 188 -6.81 -16.41 -20.17
CA ILE A 188 -5.45 -16.50 -19.61
C ILE A 188 -5.29 -17.71 -18.65
N LEU A 189 -6.37 -18.12 -18.00
CA LEU A 189 -6.39 -19.26 -17.06
C LEU A 189 -7.65 -20.10 -17.20
N PRO A 190 -7.81 -20.84 -18.30
CA PRO A 190 -9.05 -21.57 -18.59
C PRO A 190 -9.37 -22.70 -17.60
N GLN A 191 -8.39 -23.14 -16.80
CA GLN A 191 -8.54 -24.24 -15.83
C GLN A 191 -8.71 -23.77 -14.38
N MET A 192 -8.54 -22.47 -14.09
CA MET A 192 -8.74 -21.90 -12.76
C MET A 192 -9.98 -21.00 -12.78
N SER A 193 -11.12 -21.55 -12.40
CA SER A 193 -12.30 -20.73 -12.07
C SER A 193 -12.02 -19.91 -10.83
N LEU A 194 -11.32 -18.78 -10.97
CA LEU A 194 -11.21 -17.73 -9.96
C LEU A 194 -12.15 -16.56 -10.37
N PRO A 195 -13.48 -16.77 -10.33
CA PRO A 195 -14.44 -15.86 -10.98
C PRO A 195 -14.53 -14.49 -10.32
N GLN A 196 -13.85 -14.27 -9.20
CA GLN A 196 -14.01 -13.05 -8.41
C GLN A 196 -12.68 -12.30 -8.12
N LEU A 197 -11.56 -12.78 -8.67
CA LEU A 197 -10.30 -12.08 -8.48
C LEU A 197 -10.32 -10.75 -9.23
N ARG A 198 -10.15 -9.66 -8.48
CA ARG A 198 -10.13 -8.30 -8.99
C ARG A 198 -8.75 -7.70 -8.84
N PHE A 199 -8.44 -6.76 -9.73
CA PHE A 199 -7.14 -6.14 -9.80
C PHE A 199 -7.23 -4.62 -9.82
N ARG A 200 -6.14 -4.01 -9.35
CA ARG A 200 -5.78 -2.62 -9.57
C ARG A 200 -4.33 -2.57 -10.02
N VAL A 201 -4.07 -1.80 -11.05
CA VAL A 201 -2.72 -1.43 -11.46
C VAL A 201 -2.60 0.09 -11.45
N SER A 202 -1.44 0.59 -11.10
CA SER A 202 -1.14 2.02 -11.20
C SER A 202 0.28 2.22 -11.68
N ALA A 203 0.53 3.31 -12.40
CA ALA A 203 1.85 3.72 -12.81
C ALA A 203 1.96 5.24 -12.89
N GLY A 204 3.16 5.77 -12.69
CA GLY A 204 3.38 7.21 -12.73
C GLY A 204 4.75 7.63 -12.23
N TRP A 205 4.81 8.85 -11.73
CA TRP A 205 6.02 9.45 -11.20
C TRP A 205 6.04 9.39 -9.68
N VAL A 206 7.23 9.16 -9.14
CA VAL A 206 7.51 9.20 -7.72
C VAL A 206 8.65 10.17 -7.45
N TYR A 207 8.49 10.95 -6.37
CA TYR A 207 9.52 11.81 -5.83
C TYR A 207 9.82 11.41 -4.39
N GLU A 208 11.10 11.15 -4.12
CA GLU A 208 11.61 10.81 -2.79
C GLU A 208 12.54 11.94 -2.33
N GLU A 209 12.16 12.61 -1.23
CA GLU A 209 12.89 13.82 -0.76
C GLU A 209 14.35 13.55 -0.44
N GLN A 210 14.69 12.38 0.10
CA GLN A 210 16.08 12.02 0.41
C GLN A 210 16.96 11.91 -0.85
N ILE A 211 16.37 11.51 -1.98
CA ILE A 211 17.09 11.30 -3.24
C ILE A 211 17.07 12.58 -4.09
N ARG A 212 16.08 13.46 -3.87
CA ARG A 212 15.85 14.72 -4.60
C ARG A 212 15.80 14.54 -6.13
N ARG A 213 15.33 13.39 -6.60
CA ARG A 213 15.17 13.09 -8.02
C ARG A 213 13.86 12.36 -8.27
N PRO A 214 13.15 12.72 -9.35
CA PRO A 214 11.98 11.97 -9.75
C PRO A 214 12.38 10.57 -10.23
N GLY A 215 11.48 9.61 -10.09
CA GLY A 215 11.55 8.26 -10.61
C GLY A 215 10.21 7.84 -11.17
N ILE A 216 10.14 6.61 -11.65
CA ILE A 216 8.89 5.96 -12.02
C ILE A 216 8.47 5.00 -10.90
N TYR A 217 7.19 4.77 -10.77
CA TYR A 217 6.63 3.72 -9.92
C TYR A 217 5.58 2.91 -10.65
N GLY A 218 5.37 1.69 -10.19
CA GLY A 218 4.24 0.85 -10.56
C GLY A 218 3.69 0.16 -9.33
N THR A 219 2.36 -0.02 -9.27
CA THR A 219 1.72 -0.81 -8.23
C THR A 219 0.79 -1.84 -8.85
N LEU A 220 0.71 -2.98 -8.19
CA LEU A 220 -0.26 -4.02 -8.48
C LEU A 220 -0.96 -4.38 -7.17
N THR A 221 -2.28 -4.39 -7.18
CA THR A 221 -3.10 -4.89 -6.06
C THR A 221 -4.07 -5.93 -6.61
N ALA A 222 -4.23 -7.02 -5.90
CA ALA A 222 -5.22 -8.03 -6.19
C ALA A 222 -6.06 -8.30 -4.95
N TRP A 223 -7.36 -8.57 -5.12
CA TRP A 223 -8.23 -8.98 -4.03
C TRP A 223 -9.25 -10.02 -4.49
N LEU A 224 -9.56 -10.92 -3.56
CA LEU A 224 -10.54 -11.98 -3.72
C LEU A 224 -11.64 -11.75 -2.67
N PRO A 225 -12.87 -11.38 -3.06
CA PRO A 225 -14.04 -11.47 -2.18
C PRO A 225 -14.24 -12.93 -1.75
N LEU A 226 -14.55 -13.17 -0.47
CA LEU A 226 -14.85 -14.49 0.08
C LEU A 226 -16.32 -14.54 0.45
#